data_f28f3c1cec307e5683d14a4faa500346
#
_entry.id   f28f3c1cec307e5683d14a4faa500346
#
_cell.length_a   1.000
_cell.length_b   1.000
_cell.length_c   1.000
_cell.angle_alpha   90.00
_cell.angle_beta   90.00
_cell.angle_gamma   90.00
#
_symmetry.space_group_name_H-M   'P 1'
#
loop_
_entity.id
_entity.type
_entity.pdbx_description
1 polymer ?
#
loop_
_entity_poly.entity_id
_entity_poly.type
_entity_poly.pdbx_seq_one_letter_code
_entity_poly.pdbx_strand_id
1 'polypeptide(L)'
;VSGVAGGVGAAPLYPQAKKLAEQGTKVDVIIGGRTAELVLLKEKFEKFCDNVYIMTDDGSLGEQGVVTKKLQELLDAGVKYDHAIAIGPLIMMKFVVALTKKPEYNLPTAVSLNPIMIDGTGMCGGCRVTVGGETKFACVDGPDFDGFEVDFDQCMKRQTFFKEEEHECMMKLQADQMQN
;
A
#
# COMPACT_ATOMS: atom_id res chain seq x y z
N VAL A 1 -10.89 -5.68 10.81
CA VAL A 1 -10.28 -4.96 9.69
C VAL A 1 -8.94 -5.59 9.37
N SER A 2 -8.59 -5.71 8.08
CA SER A 2 -7.26 -6.15 7.65
C SER A 2 -6.47 -4.96 7.07
N GLY A 3 -5.33 -4.63 7.68
CA GLY A 3 -4.38 -3.67 7.13
C GLY A 3 -3.30 -4.39 6.32
N VAL A 4 -3.06 -3.98 5.08
CA VAL A 4 -2.05 -4.56 4.19
C VAL A 4 -1.05 -3.48 3.79
N ALA A 5 0.17 -3.59 4.28
CA ALA A 5 1.22 -2.60 4.05
C ALA A 5 2.37 -3.17 3.22
N GLY A 6 2.88 -2.40 2.27
CA GLY A 6 4.09 -2.72 1.51
C GLY A 6 5.19 -1.69 1.74
N GLY A 7 6.33 -2.12 2.29
CA GLY A 7 7.47 -1.26 2.55
C GLY A 7 7.11 -0.02 3.38
N VAL A 8 7.37 1.18 2.85
CA VAL A 8 7.06 2.47 3.51
C VAL A 8 5.56 2.64 3.81
N GLY A 9 4.67 1.91 3.12
CA GLY A 9 3.22 1.93 3.37
C GLY A 9 2.82 1.57 4.80
N ALA A 10 3.68 0.91 5.57
CA ALA A 10 3.46 0.67 6.99
C ALA A 10 3.37 1.97 7.81
N ALA A 11 4.05 3.04 7.40
CA ALA A 11 4.05 4.31 8.12
C ALA A 11 2.68 5.01 8.08
N PRO A 12 2.05 5.25 6.90
CA PRO A 12 0.70 5.83 6.85
C PRO A 12 -0.40 4.88 7.35
N LEU A 13 -0.22 3.56 7.26
CA LEU A 13 -1.17 2.59 7.84
C LEU A 13 -1.19 2.65 9.38
N TYR A 14 -0.05 2.93 10.01
CA TYR A 14 0.08 2.89 11.47
C TYR A 14 -0.94 3.75 12.22
N PRO A 15 -1.10 5.07 11.93
CA PRO A 15 -2.07 5.90 12.64
C PRO A 15 -3.52 5.46 12.38
N GLN A 16 -3.84 4.96 11.19
CA GLN A 16 -5.19 4.47 10.86
C GLN A 16 -5.51 3.20 11.66
N ALA A 17 -4.62 2.20 11.62
CA ALA A 17 -4.77 0.95 12.37
C ALA A 17 -4.86 1.20 13.89
N LYS A 18 -4.01 2.08 14.42
CA LYS A 18 -4.03 2.46 15.83
C LYS A 18 -5.36 3.10 16.23
N LYS A 19 -5.87 4.03 15.42
CA LYS A 19 -7.15 4.67 15.70
C LYS A 19 -8.32 3.70 15.69
N LEU A 20 -8.33 2.75 14.76
CA LEU A 20 -9.34 1.69 14.70
C LEU A 20 -9.28 0.78 15.93
N ALA A 21 -8.09 0.37 16.35
CA ALA A 21 -7.90 -0.44 17.55
C ALA A 21 -8.36 0.31 18.82
N GLU A 22 -8.02 1.60 18.96
CA GLU A 22 -8.48 2.45 20.08
C GLU A 22 -10.02 2.58 20.16
N GLN A 23 -10.71 2.39 19.03
CA GLN A 23 -12.17 2.38 18.93
C GLN A 23 -12.78 0.98 19.20
N GLY A 24 -11.96 -0.01 19.56
CA GLY A 24 -12.39 -1.37 19.84
C GLY A 24 -12.56 -2.26 18.61
N THR A 25 -12.09 -1.83 17.43
CA THR A 25 -12.08 -2.64 16.22
C THR A 25 -10.93 -3.66 16.30
N LYS A 26 -11.22 -4.91 15.98
CA LYS A 26 -10.16 -5.93 15.79
C LYS A 26 -9.39 -5.63 14.51
N VAL A 27 -8.07 -5.53 14.64
CA VAL A 27 -7.18 -5.17 13.54
C VAL A 27 -6.08 -6.19 13.38
N ASP A 28 -6.04 -6.85 12.23
CA ASP A 28 -4.93 -7.65 11.77
C ASP A 28 -4.11 -6.85 10.76
N VAL A 29 -2.79 -6.95 10.81
CA VAL A 29 -1.91 -6.24 9.87
C VAL A 29 -0.96 -7.22 9.19
N ILE A 30 -0.85 -7.11 7.86
CA ILE A 30 0.11 -7.84 7.03
C ILE A 30 1.12 -6.83 6.52
N ILE A 31 2.39 -6.98 6.89
CA ILE A 31 3.47 -6.08 6.46
C ILE A 31 4.39 -6.83 5.51
N GLY A 32 4.56 -6.30 4.31
CA GLY A 32 5.46 -6.82 3.28
C GLY A 32 6.73 -6.00 3.13
N GLY A 33 7.85 -6.67 2.93
CA GLY A 33 9.14 -6.06 2.62
C GLY A 33 9.97 -6.97 1.72
N ARG A 34 10.98 -6.43 1.03
CA ARG A 34 11.93 -7.26 0.28
C ARG A 34 12.81 -8.08 1.21
N THR A 35 13.26 -7.46 2.29
CA THR A 35 14.16 -8.03 3.31
C THR A 35 13.67 -7.64 4.71
N ALA A 36 14.19 -8.28 5.74
CA ALA A 36 13.91 -7.98 7.15
C ALA A 36 14.14 -6.50 7.49
N GLU A 37 15.20 -5.89 6.95
CA GLU A 37 15.57 -4.49 7.21
C GLU A 37 14.55 -3.48 6.68
N LEU A 38 13.76 -3.87 5.67
CA LEU A 38 12.72 -3.03 5.07
C LEU A 38 11.34 -3.22 5.70
N VAL A 39 11.22 -4.10 6.69
CA VAL A 39 9.99 -4.26 7.49
C VAL A 39 9.94 -3.18 8.56
N LEU A 40 9.01 -2.24 8.39
CA LEU A 40 8.90 -1.07 9.26
C LEU A 40 7.81 -1.26 10.32
N LEU A 41 8.06 -0.71 11.52
CA LEU A 41 7.08 -0.52 12.60
C LEU A 41 6.46 -1.82 13.16
N LYS A 42 6.98 -3.01 12.85
CA LYS A 42 6.47 -4.29 13.35
C LYS A 42 6.15 -4.25 14.85
N GLU A 43 7.14 -3.94 15.69
CA GLU A 43 7.01 -3.89 17.14
C GLU A 43 5.99 -2.86 17.65
N LYS A 44 5.73 -1.83 16.84
CA LYS A 44 4.72 -0.81 17.19
C LYS A 44 3.31 -1.30 16.88
N PHE A 45 3.11 -2.04 15.78
CA PHE A 45 1.83 -2.67 15.47
C PHE A 45 1.49 -3.78 16.47
N GLU A 46 2.46 -4.59 16.88
CA GLU A 46 2.28 -5.68 17.87
C GLU A 46 1.74 -5.20 19.23
N LYS A 47 1.83 -3.90 19.52
CA LYS A 47 1.33 -3.34 20.80
C LYS A 47 -0.19 -3.17 20.86
N PHE A 48 -0.87 -3.16 19.72
CA PHE A 48 -2.31 -2.87 19.67
C PHE A 48 -3.09 -3.67 18.62
N CYS A 49 -2.42 -4.31 17.66
CA CYS A 49 -3.09 -5.18 16.69
C CYS A 49 -3.33 -6.56 17.30
N ASP A 50 -4.41 -7.20 16.88
CA ASP A 50 -4.73 -8.58 17.31
C ASP A 50 -3.71 -9.56 16.72
N ASN A 51 -3.36 -9.38 15.43
CA ASN A 51 -2.30 -10.17 14.78
C ASN A 51 -1.46 -9.28 13.84
N VAL A 52 -0.16 -9.61 13.78
CA VAL A 52 0.79 -8.97 12.84
C VAL A 52 1.52 -10.06 12.07
N TYR A 53 1.29 -10.10 10.76
CA TYR A 53 1.91 -11.04 9.84
C TYR A 53 2.99 -10.34 9.04
N ILE A 54 4.16 -10.98 8.93
CA ILE A 54 5.29 -10.43 8.19
C ILE A 54 5.57 -11.31 6.98
N MET A 55 5.71 -10.69 5.82
CA MET A 55 6.06 -11.33 4.57
C MET A 55 7.33 -10.68 4.00
N THR A 56 8.33 -11.47 3.67
CA THR A 56 9.53 -10.97 2.99
C THR A 56 9.82 -11.77 1.73
N ASP A 57 10.29 -11.07 0.68
CA ASP A 57 10.55 -11.73 -0.61
C ASP A 57 11.67 -12.78 -0.48
N ASP A 58 12.67 -12.51 0.36
CA ASP A 58 13.84 -13.37 0.59
C ASP A 58 13.67 -14.36 1.76
N GLY A 59 12.58 -14.26 2.53
CA GLY A 59 12.34 -15.11 3.70
C GLY A 59 13.21 -14.76 4.93
N SER A 60 13.86 -13.61 4.92
CA SER A 60 14.76 -13.19 6.03
C SER A 60 14.02 -12.84 7.31
N LEU A 61 12.71 -12.57 7.25
CA LEU A 61 11.84 -12.35 8.41
C LEU A 61 10.40 -12.76 8.08
N GLY A 62 9.76 -13.46 9.03
CA GLY A 62 8.38 -13.94 8.86
C GLY A 62 8.28 -15.06 7.83
N GLU A 63 7.26 -15.01 6.99
CA GLU A 63 7.06 -15.98 5.92
C GLU A 63 7.60 -15.45 4.59
N GLN A 64 8.15 -16.34 3.76
CA GLN A 64 8.58 -15.99 2.42
C GLN A 64 7.39 -15.84 1.48
N GLY A 65 7.32 -14.71 0.79
CA GLY A 65 6.30 -14.44 -0.22
C GLY A 65 5.73 -13.02 -0.16
N VAL A 66 4.61 -12.85 -0.85
CA VAL A 66 3.95 -11.55 -1.00
C VAL A 66 2.74 -11.42 -0.06
N VAL A 67 2.38 -10.20 0.30
CA VAL A 67 1.28 -9.90 1.23
C VAL A 67 -0.07 -10.44 0.76
N THR A 68 -0.31 -10.50 -0.55
CA THR A 68 -1.54 -11.05 -1.14
C THR A 68 -1.69 -12.54 -0.88
N LYS A 69 -0.59 -13.29 -0.83
CA LYS A 69 -0.60 -14.73 -0.46
C LYS A 69 -1.13 -14.90 0.96
N LYS A 70 -0.58 -14.15 1.93
CA LYS A 70 -1.02 -14.23 3.33
C LYS A 70 -2.47 -13.78 3.49
N LEU A 71 -2.88 -12.69 2.83
CA LEU A 71 -4.27 -12.26 2.88
C LEU A 71 -5.22 -13.34 2.33
N GLN A 72 -4.85 -13.97 1.22
CA GLN A 72 -5.63 -15.07 0.65
C GLN A 72 -5.71 -16.25 1.60
N GLU A 73 -4.61 -16.68 2.19
CA GLU A 73 -4.58 -17.78 3.19
C GLU A 73 -5.52 -17.51 4.37
N LEU A 74 -5.56 -16.28 4.87
CA LEU A 74 -6.44 -15.90 5.98
C LEU A 74 -7.91 -15.94 5.55
N LEU A 75 -8.24 -15.43 4.36
CA LEU A 75 -9.59 -15.45 3.82
C LEU A 75 -10.06 -16.89 3.56
N ASP A 76 -9.22 -17.74 2.97
CA ASP A 76 -9.50 -19.16 2.70
C ASP A 76 -9.65 -19.97 3.99
N ALA A 77 -8.92 -19.59 5.05
CA ALA A 77 -9.09 -20.17 6.39
C ALA A 77 -10.38 -19.73 7.10
N GLY A 78 -11.19 -18.88 6.46
CA GLY A 78 -12.48 -18.43 6.98
C GLY A 78 -12.40 -17.24 7.93
N VAL A 79 -11.26 -16.54 8.01
CA VAL A 79 -11.16 -15.28 8.75
C VAL A 79 -12.02 -14.23 8.06
N LYS A 80 -12.94 -13.63 8.80
CA LYS A 80 -13.87 -12.62 8.28
C LYS A 80 -13.40 -11.23 8.63
N TYR A 81 -13.21 -10.42 7.60
CA TYR A 81 -12.96 -9.00 7.71
C TYR A 81 -14.13 -8.22 7.10
N ASP A 82 -14.54 -7.14 7.73
CA ASP A 82 -15.57 -6.23 7.21
C ASP A 82 -14.97 -5.23 6.21
N HIS A 83 -13.69 -4.94 6.35
CA HIS A 83 -12.98 -3.97 5.52
C HIS A 83 -11.49 -4.28 5.43
N ALA A 84 -10.87 -3.96 4.31
CA ALA A 84 -9.42 -4.00 4.14
C ALA A 84 -8.88 -2.59 3.81
N ILE A 85 -7.66 -2.32 4.25
CA ILE A 85 -6.93 -1.09 3.93
C ILE A 85 -5.59 -1.50 3.34
N ALA A 86 -5.31 -1.11 2.10
CA ALA A 86 -4.05 -1.44 1.43
C ALA A 86 -3.24 -0.18 1.12
N ILE A 87 -2.01 -0.13 1.63
CA ILE A 87 -1.10 1.01 1.45
C ILE A 87 0.29 0.52 1.08
N GLY A 88 0.80 0.95 -0.07
CA GLY A 88 2.12 0.55 -0.56
C GLY A 88 2.31 0.80 -2.06
N PRO A 89 3.18 0.03 -2.72
CA PRO A 89 3.36 0.13 -4.16
C PRO A 89 2.05 -0.09 -4.92
N LEU A 90 1.79 0.69 -5.99
CA LEU A 90 0.57 0.58 -6.78
C LEU A 90 0.29 -0.85 -7.26
N ILE A 91 1.33 -1.56 -7.67
CA ILE A 91 1.20 -2.95 -8.12
C ILE A 91 0.70 -3.87 -7.00
N MET A 92 1.18 -3.67 -5.77
CA MET A 92 0.72 -4.42 -4.60
C MET A 92 -0.76 -4.13 -4.32
N MET A 93 -1.15 -2.85 -4.28
CA MET A 93 -2.54 -2.44 -4.05
C MET A 93 -3.47 -2.99 -5.14
N LYS A 94 -3.05 -2.97 -6.41
CA LYS A 94 -3.80 -3.57 -7.53
C LYS A 94 -4.08 -5.06 -7.27
N PHE A 95 -3.07 -5.84 -6.86
CA PHE A 95 -3.26 -7.26 -6.59
C PHE A 95 -4.08 -7.54 -5.33
N VAL A 96 -3.93 -6.72 -4.27
CA VAL A 96 -4.80 -6.82 -3.09
C VAL A 96 -6.26 -6.59 -3.49
N VAL A 97 -6.54 -5.53 -4.25
CA VAL A 97 -7.89 -5.23 -4.72
C VAL A 97 -8.43 -6.32 -5.65
N ALA A 98 -7.61 -6.83 -6.57
CA ALA A 98 -8.01 -7.94 -7.45
C ALA A 98 -8.39 -9.21 -6.64
N LEU A 99 -7.71 -9.47 -5.53
CA LEU A 99 -8.04 -10.56 -4.62
C LEU A 99 -9.34 -10.27 -3.87
N THR A 100 -9.45 -9.13 -3.20
CA THR A 100 -10.58 -8.79 -2.32
C THR A 100 -11.89 -8.56 -3.09
N LYS A 101 -11.81 -8.17 -4.38
CA LYS A 101 -12.95 -7.98 -5.27
C LYS A 101 -13.56 -9.29 -5.78
N LYS A 102 -12.89 -10.43 -5.60
CA LYS A 102 -13.45 -11.72 -6.04
C LYS A 102 -14.79 -11.99 -5.34
N PRO A 103 -15.77 -12.59 -6.05
CA PRO A 103 -17.11 -12.83 -5.50
C PRO A 103 -17.13 -13.64 -4.21
N GLU A 104 -16.17 -14.57 -4.05
CA GLU A 104 -16.06 -15.39 -2.85
C GLU A 104 -15.67 -14.60 -1.60
N TYR A 105 -14.96 -13.48 -1.74
CA TYR A 105 -14.54 -12.63 -0.62
C TYR A 105 -15.38 -11.36 -0.54
N ASN A 106 -15.54 -10.67 -1.68
CA ASN A 106 -16.26 -9.41 -1.81
C ASN A 106 -15.98 -8.45 -0.63
N LEU A 107 -14.69 -8.32 -0.30
CA LEU A 107 -14.21 -7.56 0.86
C LEU A 107 -13.94 -6.10 0.46
N PRO A 108 -14.76 -5.14 0.91
CA PRO A 108 -14.53 -3.72 0.63
C PRO A 108 -13.12 -3.30 1.01
N THR A 109 -12.41 -2.65 0.09
CA THR A 109 -10.99 -2.36 0.25
C THR A 109 -10.69 -0.89 -0.07
N ALA A 110 -10.26 -0.14 0.94
CA ALA A 110 -9.69 1.18 0.75
C ALA A 110 -8.21 1.07 0.34
N VAL A 111 -7.78 1.93 -0.58
CA VAL A 111 -6.39 2.05 -1.00
C VAL A 111 -5.91 3.48 -0.82
N SER A 112 -4.71 3.67 -0.28
CA SER A 112 -4.10 4.99 -0.14
C SER A 112 -3.16 5.23 -1.31
N LEU A 113 -3.59 6.05 -2.28
CA LEU A 113 -2.84 6.32 -3.50
C LEU A 113 -1.71 7.33 -3.24
N ASN A 114 -0.58 7.10 -3.88
CA ASN A 114 0.65 7.88 -3.71
C ASN A 114 1.19 8.50 -5.01
N PRO A 115 0.37 9.20 -5.82
CA PRO A 115 0.86 9.94 -6.96
C PRO A 115 1.76 11.11 -6.50
N ILE A 116 2.56 11.65 -7.43
CA ILE A 116 3.35 12.85 -7.16
C ILE A 116 2.40 14.00 -6.83
N MET A 117 2.60 14.62 -5.66
CA MET A 117 1.85 15.79 -5.20
C MET A 117 2.80 16.98 -5.15
N ILE A 118 2.53 18.04 -5.93
CA ILE A 118 3.41 19.21 -6.05
C ILE A 118 2.92 20.32 -5.13
N ASP A 119 1.68 20.81 -5.33
CA ASP A 119 1.14 21.92 -4.54
C ASP A 119 0.23 21.49 -3.38
N GLY A 120 -0.40 20.33 -3.46
CA GLY A 120 -1.27 19.82 -2.42
C GLY A 120 -2.65 20.52 -2.33
N THR A 121 -2.99 21.42 -3.25
CA THR A 121 -4.23 22.24 -3.22
C THR A 121 -5.24 21.87 -4.30
N GLY A 122 -4.90 20.91 -5.18
CA GLY A 122 -5.72 20.52 -6.32
C GLY A 122 -5.56 21.39 -7.57
N MET A 123 -4.73 22.44 -7.53
CA MET A 123 -4.57 23.40 -8.63
C MET A 123 -3.68 22.88 -9.76
N CYS A 124 -2.54 22.26 -9.43
CA CYS A 124 -1.57 21.85 -10.46
C CYS A 124 -1.97 20.60 -11.24
N GLY A 125 -2.89 19.79 -10.73
CA GLY A 125 -3.34 18.56 -11.36
C GLY A 125 -2.28 17.46 -11.45
N GLY A 126 -1.14 17.58 -10.77
CA GLY A 126 -0.05 16.58 -10.76
C GLY A 126 -0.50 15.23 -10.23
N CYS A 127 -1.32 15.23 -9.19
CA CYS A 127 -1.81 14.04 -8.48
C CYS A 127 -3.12 13.46 -9.03
N ARG A 128 -3.44 13.69 -10.30
CA ARG A 128 -4.67 13.14 -10.91
C ARG A 128 -4.67 11.62 -10.90
N VAL A 129 -5.81 11.08 -10.51
CA VAL A 129 -6.14 9.65 -10.53
C VAL A 129 -7.55 9.48 -11.11
N THR A 130 -7.87 8.33 -11.68
CA THR A 130 -9.23 8.00 -12.11
C THR A 130 -9.86 7.05 -11.12
N VAL A 131 -11.00 7.46 -10.56
CA VAL A 131 -11.79 6.69 -9.59
C VAL A 131 -13.25 6.75 -10.00
N GLY A 132 -13.90 5.60 -10.17
CA GLY A 132 -15.29 5.53 -10.65
C GLY A 132 -15.50 6.15 -12.04
N GLY A 133 -14.48 6.15 -12.90
CA GLY A 133 -14.51 6.78 -14.21
C GLY A 133 -14.34 8.31 -14.21
N GLU A 134 -14.21 8.93 -13.03
CA GLU A 134 -14.01 10.36 -12.86
C GLU A 134 -12.56 10.72 -12.51
N THR A 135 -12.11 11.89 -12.96
CA THR A 135 -10.82 12.44 -12.54
C THR A 135 -10.93 13.00 -11.11
N LYS A 136 -10.10 12.50 -10.21
CA LYS A 136 -9.95 12.99 -8.84
C LYS A 136 -8.52 13.49 -8.63
N PHE A 137 -8.32 14.34 -7.62
CA PHE A 137 -7.01 14.82 -7.21
C PHE A 137 -6.67 14.23 -5.83
N ALA A 138 -5.69 13.32 -5.78
CA ALA A 138 -5.39 12.60 -4.54
C ALA A 138 -5.04 13.50 -3.35
N CYS A 139 -4.53 14.71 -3.59
CA CYS A 139 -4.20 15.67 -2.53
C CYS A 139 -5.40 16.34 -1.86
N VAL A 140 -6.58 16.39 -2.52
CA VAL A 140 -7.79 17.04 -1.98
C VAL A 140 -8.98 16.09 -1.89
N ASP A 141 -9.13 15.14 -2.84
CA ASP A 141 -10.24 14.17 -2.84
C ASP A 141 -9.88 12.86 -2.10
N GLY A 142 -8.56 12.61 -1.88
CA GLY A 142 -8.02 11.42 -1.26
C GLY A 142 -7.10 11.77 -0.08
N PRO A 143 -6.01 11.03 0.13
CA PRO A 143 -5.41 9.99 -0.75
C PRO A 143 -6.11 8.63 -0.73
N ASP A 144 -7.05 8.43 0.21
CA ASP A 144 -7.74 7.16 0.41
C ASP A 144 -8.99 7.10 -0.50
N PHE A 145 -9.08 6.02 -1.29
CA PHE A 145 -10.17 5.80 -2.24
C PHE A 145 -10.71 4.38 -2.14
N ASP A 146 -11.93 4.15 -2.60
CA ASP A 146 -12.45 2.81 -2.82
C ASP A 146 -11.60 2.11 -3.90
N GLY A 147 -10.89 1.07 -3.48
CA GLY A 147 -9.99 0.32 -4.37
C GLY A 147 -10.73 -0.33 -5.55
N PHE A 148 -12.01 -0.64 -5.40
CA PHE A 148 -12.82 -1.26 -6.45
C PHE A 148 -13.10 -0.31 -7.62
N GLU A 149 -13.00 0.99 -7.39
CA GLU A 149 -13.26 2.04 -8.37
C GLU A 149 -11.99 2.66 -8.97
N VAL A 150 -10.80 2.32 -8.45
CA VAL A 150 -9.52 2.89 -8.92
C VAL A 150 -9.08 2.28 -10.24
N ASP A 151 -8.74 3.12 -11.22
CA ASP A 151 -8.01 2.71 -12.43
C ASP A 151 -6.50 2.63 -12.16
N PHE A 152 -6.06 1.46 -11.68
CA PHE A 152 -4.65 1.21 -11.38
C PHE A 152 -3.75 1.27 -12.63
N ASP A 153 -4.25 0.92 -13.80
CA ASP A 153 -3.45 0.92 -15.03
C ASP A 153 -3.09 2.34 -15.44
N GLN A 154 -4.04 3.27 -15.33
CA GLN A 154 -3.78 4.68 -15.53
C GLN A 154 -2.81 5.23 -14.47
N CYS A 155 -3.02 4.90 -13.19
CA CYS A 155 -2.11 5.32 -12.12
C CYS A 155 -0.67 4.86 -12.39
N MET A 156 -0.47 3.60 -12.76
CA MET A 156 0.85 3.05 -13.07
C MET A 156 1.50 3.74 -14.29
N LYS A 157 0.73 4.01 -15.37
CA LYS A 157 1.25 4.76 -16.53
C LYS A 157 1.74 6.14 -16.13
N ARG A 158 1.03 6.83 -15.24
CA ARG A 158 1.44 8.17 -14.78
C ARG A 158 2.71 8.15 -13.93
N GLN A 159 2.98 7.08 -13.20
CA GLN A 159 4.23 6.94 -12.43
C GLN A 159 5.47 6.75 -13.31
N THR A 160 5.32 6.51 -14.61
CA THR A 160 6.46 6.33 -15.51
C THR A 160 6.95 7.61 -16.18
N PHE A 161 6.28 8.75 -15.98
CA PHE A 161 6.55 9.99 -16.73
C PHE A 161 7.96 10.56 -16.56
N PHE A 162 8.61 10.30 -15.44
CA PHE A 162 9.96 10.82 -15.15
C PHE A 162 11.00 9.72 -14.95
N LYS A 163 10.71 8.49 -15.38
CA LYS A 163 11.61 7.34 -15.17
C LYS A 163 12.98 7.50 -15.83
N GLU A 164 13.02 8.10 -17.01
CA GLU A 164 14.27 8.31 -17.74
C GLU A 164 15.13 9.36 -17.04
N GLU A 165 14.53 10.48 -16.65
CA GLU A 165 15.19 11.56 -15.92
C GLU A 165 15.66 11.11 -14.53
N GLU A 166 14.85 10.31 -13.82
CA GLU A 166 15.21 9.70 -12.54
C GLU A 166 16.41 8.76 -12.70
N HIS A 167 16.41 7.93 -13.74
CA HIS A 167 17.51 7.02 -14.05
C HIS A 167 18.81 7.79 -14.34
N GLU A 168 18.76 8.81 -15.19
CA GLU A 168 19.91 9.67 -15.49
C GLU A 168 20.45 10.34 -14.23
N CYS A 169 19.57 10.88 -13.37
CA CYS A 169 19.94 11.49 -12.11
C CYS A 169 20.64 10.50 -11.18
N MET A 170 20.10 9.29 -11.04
CA MET A 170 20.71 8.22 -10.24
C MET A 170 22.10 7.83 -10.77
N MET A 171 22.25 7.68 -12.08
CA MET A 171 23.56 7.36 -12.70
C MET A 171 24.60 8.45 -12.45
N LYS A 172 24.23 9.73 -12.52
CA LYS A 172 25.12 10.86 -12.20
C LYS A 172 25.55 10.81 -10.73
N LEU A 173 24.62 10.62 -9.79
CA LEU A 173 24.93 10.53 -8.36
C LEU A 173 25.86 9.37 -8.03
N GLN A 174 25.68 8.21 -8.66
CA GLN A 174 26.57 7.06 -8.48
C GLN A 174 27.98 7.34 -9.01
N ALA A 175 28.09 7.99 -10.18
CA ALA A 175 29.38 8.36 -10.74
C ALA A 175 30.14 9.35 -9.84
N ASP A 176 29.46 10.33 -9.27
CA ASP A 176 30.05 11.32 -8.36
C ASP A 176 30.51 10.66 -7.03
N GLN A 177 29.78 9.68 -6.53
CA GLN A 177 30.16 8.91 -5.33
C GLN A 177 31.38 7.99 -5.54
N MET A 178 31.61 7.53 -6.77
CA MET A 178 32.77 6.71 -7.10
C MET A 178 34.06 7.53 -7.33
N GLN A 179 33.96 8.87 -7.47
CA GLN A 179 35.10 9.78 -7.69
C GLN A 179 35.60 10.45 -6.40
N ASN A 180 34.91 10.28 -5.28
CA ASN A 180 35.26 10.75 -3.95
C ASN A 180 35.67 9.60 -3.03
#